data_52fb6f01321311b9b2146e4f30a1f883
#
_entry.id   52fb6f01321311b9b2146e4f30a1f883
#
_cell.length_a   1.000
_cell.length_b   1.000
_cell.length_c   1.000
_cell.angle_alpha   90.00
_cell.angle_beta   90.00
_cell.angle_gamma   90.00
#
_symmetry.space_group_name_H-M   'P 1'
#
loop_
_entity.id
_entity.type
_entity.pdbx_description
1 polymer ?
#
loop_
_entity_poly.entity_id
_entity_poly.type
_entity_poly.pdbx_seq_one_letter_code
_entity_poly.pdbx_strand_id
1 'polypeptide(L)'
;MPPKKPVKKTAGNRQAAYSARNRAALIKAGQEVLAEIGPGATIEQLAAHAQVSPTTIYKYFATKELLFSEAISVIYQDWLMWAYNGAPLGGNLETTLDAGRKLFWVKQSHPLFAKILHNTLRDPSFVIASVKIGAESVFRNYANLGFLEKEDFDKRFILWSYCYAGILSSVHLAEELSPTQAEESLGIALSIWGVSVAKAKKLISRPLVFAPVK
;
A
#
# COMPACT_ATOMS: atom_id res chain seq x y z
N MET A 1 -1.87 -52.69 3.19
CA MET A 1 -1.94 -51.49 2.32
C MET A 1 -0.53 -51.15 1.87
N PRO A 2 -0.20 -51.14 0.58
CA PRO A 2 1.14 -50.78 0.12
C PRO A 2 1.35 -49.27 0.27
N PRO A 3 2.58 -48.77 0.55
CA PRO A 3 2.86 -47.35 0.72
C PRO A 3 2.68 -46.60 -0.59
N LYS A 4 1.96 -45.45 -0.56
CA LYS A 4 1.80 -44.55 -1.70
C LYS A 4 3.17 -43.98 -2.11
N LYS A 5 3.58 -44.27 -3.35
CA LYS A 5 4.79 -43.71 -3.96
C LYS A 5 4.69 -42.16 -3.97
N PRO A 6 5.78 -41.42 -3.63
CA PRO A 6 5.78 -39.97 -3.69
C PRO A 6 5.56 -39.50 -5.14
N VAL A 7 4.60 -38.61 -5.32
CA VAL A 7 4.29 -37.99 -6.62
C VAL A 7 5.52 -37.19 -7.05
N LYS A 8 6.21 -37.58 -8.12
CA LYS A 8 7.32 -36.82 -8.73
C LYS A 8 6.76 -35.50 -9.23
N LYS A 9 7.16 -34.35 -8.57
CA LYS A 9 6.89 -33.02 -9.11
C LYS A 9 7.42 -32.95 -10.54
N THR A 10 6.56 -32.70 -11.51
CA THR A 10 6.93 -32.57 -12.92
C THR A 10 7.93 -31.46 -13.15
N ALA A 11 8.79 -31.55 -14.18
CA ALA A 11 9.80 -30.50 -14.50
C ALA A 11 9.19 -29.11 -14.64
N GLY A 12 7.98 -29.01 -15.21
CA GLY A 12 7.23 -27.75 -15.33
C GLY A 12 6.89 -27.09 -13.98
N ASN A 13 6.57 -27.87 -12.94
CA ASN A 13 6.28 -27.34 -11.61
C ASN A 13 7.55 -26.80 -10.92
N ARG A 14 8.72 -27.38 -11.20
CA ARG A 14 10.02 -26.86 -10.70
C ARG A 14 10.41 -25.54 -11.37
N GLN A 15 10.22 -25.45 -12.68
CA GLN A 15 10.50 -24.22 -13.45
C GLN A 15 9.58 -23.08 -13.03
N ALA A 16 8.30 -23.33 -12.83
CA ALA A 16 7.34 -22.33 -12.33
C ALA A 16 7.72 -21.84 -10.92
N ALA A 17 8.08 -22.74 -10.02
CA ALA A 17 8.51 -22.40 -8.67
C ALA A 17 9.83 -21.58 -8.65
N TYR A 18 10.77 -21.87 -9.56
CA TYR A 18 12.00 -21.10 -9.72
C TYR A 18 11.71 -19.70 -10.25
N SER A 19 10.87 -19.58 -11.27
CA SER A 19 10.44 -18.30 -11.83
C SER A 19 9.74 -17.42 -10.77
N ALA A 20 8.83 -17.99 -9.98
CA ALA A 20 8.14 -17.29 -8.91
C ALA A 20 9.10 -16.76 -7.84
N ARG A 21 10.10 -17.56 -7.44
CA ARG A 21 11.13 -17.13 -6.47
C ARG A 21 11.97 -15.96 -7.00
N ASN A 22 12.41 -16.05 -8.26
CA ASN A 22 13.19 -14.98 -8.88
C ASN A 22 12.37 -13.68 -8.98
N ARG A 23 11.10 -13.79 -9.36
CA ARG A 23 10.20 -12.64 -9.41
C ARG A 23 10.00 -11.99 -8.03
N ALA A 24 9.82 -12.78 -6.99
CA ALA A 24 9.72 -12.30 -5.62
C ALA A 24 11.01 -11.61 -5.15
N ALA A 25 12.18 -12.15 -5.51
CA ALA A 25 13.47 -11.53 -5.21
C ALA A 25 13.64 -10.16 -5.89
N LEU A 26 13.19 -10.02 -7.15
CA LEU A 26 13.18 -8.74 -7.86
C LEU A 26 12.23 -7.71 -7.23
N ILE A 27 11.05 -8.15 -6.77
CA ILE A 27 10.11 -7.29 -6.03
C ILE A 27 10.77 -6.78 -4.75
N LYS A 28 11.42 -7.64 -3.99
CA LYS A 28 12.13 -7.25 -2.76
C LYS A 28 13.25 -6.26 -3.05
N ALA A 29 14.08 -6.51 -4.06
CA ALA A 29 15.11 -5.56 -4.50
C ALA A 29 14.49 -4.22 -4.92
N GLY A 30 13.34 -4.24 -5.60
CA GLY A 30 12.58 -3.04 -5.95
C GLY A 30 12.12 -2.25 -4.72
N GLN A 31 11.68 -2.92 -3.66
CA GLN A 31 11.31 -2.28 -2.39
C GLN A 31 12.53 -1.61 -1.72
N GLU A 32 13.67 -2.29 -1.70
CA GLU A 32 14.90 -1.77 -1.11
C GLU A 32 15.42 -0.55 -1.90
N VAL A 33 15.43 -0.63 -3.23
CA VAL A 33 15.82 0.50 -4.10
C VAL A 33 14.86 1.69 -3.98
N LEU A 34 13.56 1.44 -3.89
CA LEU A 34 12.57 2.50 -3.63
C LEU A 34 12.81 3.18 -2.27
N ALA A 35 13.20 2.41 -1.26
CA ALA A 35 13.50 2.95 0.07
C ALA A 35 14.81 3.72 0.14
N GLU A 36 15.79 3.40 -0.69
CA GLU A 36 17.12 4.03 -0.69
C GLU A 36 17.21 5.20 -1.67
N ILE A 37 16.71 5.03 -2.88
CA ILE A 37 16.87 5.97 -4.01
C ILE A 37 15.54 6.61 -4.42
N GLY A 38 14.46 5.83 -4.35
CA GLY A 38 13.13 6.25 -4.81
C GLY A 38 12.82 5.87 -6.26
N PRO A 39 11.69 6.34 -6.82
CA PRO A 39 11.20 5.95 -8.15
C PRO A 39 12.09 6.44 -9.30
N GLY A 40 12.96 7.44 -9.04
CA GLY A 40 13.95 7.94 -10.00
C GLY A 40 15.13 7.00 -10.25
N ALA A 41 15.28 5.90 -9.49
CA ALA A 41 16.36 4.94 -9.69
C ALA A 41 16.38 4.38 -11.12
N THR A 42 17.57 4.18 -11.70
CA THR A 42 17.73 3.60 -13.03
C THR A 42 17.61 2.07 -13.01
N ILE A 43 17.39 1.47 -14.19
CA ILE A 43 17.34 0.02 -14.31
C ILE A 43 18.69 -0.63 -13.98
N GLU A 44 19.79 0.06 -14.25
CA GLU A 44 21.15 -0.37 -13.92
C GLU A 44 21.38 -0.40 -12.41
N GLN A 45 20.92 0.62 -11.69
CA GLN A 45 20.97 0.66 -10.21
C GLN A 45 20.15 -0.49 -9.60
N LEU A 46 18.94 -0.71 -10.11
CA LEU A 46 18.10 -1.82 -9.67
C LEU A 46 18.75 -3.18 -9.98
N ALA A 47 19.33 -3.37 -11.17
CA ALA A 47 20.00 -4.59 -11.57
C ALA A 47 21.26 -4.88 -10.72
N ALA A 48 22.04 -3.84 -10.44
CA ALA A 48 23.19 -3.93 -9.55
C ALA A 48 22.78 -4.33 -8.12
N HIS A 49 21.74 -3.69 -7.58
CA HIS A 49 21.19 -4.02 -6.25
C HIS A 49 20.68 -5.47 -6.18
N ALA A 50 19.95 -5.91 -7.19
CA ALA A 50 19.41 -7.27 -7.31
C ALA A 50 20.47 -8.31 -7.71
N GLN A 51 21.72 -7.91 -8.00
CA GLN A 51 22.81 -8.75 -8.47
C GLN A 51 22.45 -9.56 -9.74
N VAL A 52 21.76 -8.93 -10.67
CA VAL A 52 21.35 -9.52 -11.95
C VAL A 52 21.67 -8.55 -13.12
N SER A 53 21.53 -9.04 -14.36
CA SER A 53 21.58 -8.13 -15.52
C SER A 53 20.25 -7.40 -15.72
N PRO A 54 20.21 -6.20 -16.32
CA PRO A 54 18.99 -5.52 -16.75
C PRO A 54 18.09 -6.44 -17.61
N THR A 55 18.67 -7.22 -18.51
CA THR A 55 17.97 -8.21 -19.35
C THR A 55 17.23 -9.25 -18.50
N THR A 56 17.78 -9.62 -17.33
CA THR A 56 17.10 -10.55 -16.41
C THR A 56 15.84 -9.92 -15.82
N ILE A 57 15.87 -8.64 -15.48
CA ILE A 57 14.70 -7.93 -14.97
C ILE A 57 13.59 -7.90 -16.03
N TYR A 58 13.94 -7.55 -17.29
CA TYR A 58 12.99 -7.48 -18.39
C TYR A 58 12.33 -8.82 -18.76
N LYS A 59 12.89 -9.96 -18.34
CA LYS A 59 12.21 -11.27 -18.46
C LYS A 59 10.98 -11.39 -17.55
N TYR A 60 10.92 -10.63 -16.46
CA TYR A 60 9.85 -10.72 -15.45
C TYR A 60 8.94 -9.49 -15.46
N PHE A 61 9.46 -8.32 -15.83
CA PHE A 61 8.74 -7.05 -15.81
C PHE A 61 9.02 -6.30 -17.12
N ALA A 62 7.97 -5.94 -17.85
CA ALA A 62 8.11 -5.25 -19.14
C ALA A 62 8.77 -3.87 -19.00
N THR A 63 8.59 -3.20 -17.86
CA THR A 63 9.22 -1.92 -17.55
C THR A 63 9.65 -1.86 -16.08
N LYS A 64 10.54 -0.93 -15.74
CA LYS A 64 10.95 -0.62 -14.38
C LYS A 64 9.76 -0.15 -13.52
N GLU A 65 8.91 0.66 -14.11
CA GLU A 65 7.72 1.22 -13.46
C GLU A 65 6.74 0.14 -13.02
N LEU A 66 6.57 -0.92 -13.83
CA LEU A 66 5.74 -2.08 -13.47
C LEU A 66 6.34 -2.84 -12.29
N LEU A 67 7.67 -3.01 -12.25
CA LEU A 67 8.32 -3.63 -11.10
C LEU A 67 8.12 -2.78 -9.83
N PHE A 68 8.36 -1.48 -9.91
CA PHE A 68 8.18 -0.58 -8.78
C PHE A 68 6.73 -0.49 -8.30
N SER A 69 5.78 -0.43 -9.22
CA SER A 69 4.35 -0.44 -8.88
C SER A 69 3.97 -1.72 -8.14
N GLU A 70 4.47 -2.88 -8.58
CA GLU A 70 4.22 -4.14 -7.90
C GLU A 70 4.95 -4.23 -6.54
N ALA A 71 6.16 -3.70 -6.45
CA ALA A 71 6.92 -3.63 -5.20
C ALA A 71 6.16 -2.82 -4.14
N ILE A 72 5.56 -1.69 -4.52
CA ILE A 72 4.69 -0.89 -3.65
C ILE A 72 3.41 -1.66 -3.31
N SER A 73 2.76 -2.28 -4.30
CA SER A 73 1.52 -3.02 -4.08
C SER A 73 1.71 -4.16 -3.07
N VAL A 74 2.80 -4.91 -3.17
CA VAL A 74 3.09 -6.03 -2.25
C VAL A 74 3.32 -5.52 -0.83
N ILE A 75 4.20 -4.51 -0.62
CA ILE A 75 4.46 -4.00 0.72
C ILE A 75 3.22 -3.31 1.33
N TYR A 76 2.41 -2.68 0.51
CA TYR A 76 1.13 -2.09 0.94
C TYR A 76 0.13 -3.16 1.36
N GLN A 77 0.02 -4.27 0.62
CA GLN A 77 -0.83 -5.40 0.99
C GLN A 77 -0.39 -6.06 2.29
N ASP A 78 0.90 -6.28 2.48
CA ASP A 78 1.44 -6.83 3.73
C ASP A 78 1.12 -5.91 4.92
N TRP A 79 1.29 -4.60 4.74
CA TRP A 79 0.91 -3.61 5.73
C TRP A 79 -0.60 -3.59 5.99
N LEU A 80 -1.44 -3.69 4.95
CA LEU A 80 -2.90 -3.75 5.10
C LEU A 80 -3.33 -4.97 5.94
N MET A 81 -2.77 -6.14 5.69
CA MET A 81 -3.08 -7.35 6.47
C MET A 81 -2.79 -7.14 7.95
N TRP A 82 -1.67 -6.49 8.28
CA TRP A 82 -1.34 -6.10 9.64
C TRP A 82 -2.29 -5.03 10.18
N ALA A 83 -2.58 -3.98 9.41
CA ALA A 83 -3.38 -2.84 9.84
C ALA A 83 -4.83 -3.24 10.16
N TYR A 84 -5.39 -4.17 9.38
CA TYR A 84 -6.73 -4.71 9.61
C TYR A 84 -6.79 -5.75 10.73
N ASN A 85 -5.66 -6.28 11.17
CA ASN A 85 -5.56 -7.22 12.30
C ASN A 85 -6.56 -8.39 12.21
N GLY A 86 -6.65 -9.03 11.03
CA GLY A 86 -7.54 -10.16 10.76
C GLY A 86 -9.01 -9.79 10.46
N ALA A 87 -9.38 -8.51 10.52
CA ALA A 87 -10.70 -8.08 10.05
C ALA A 87 -10.78 -8.16 8.52
N PRO A 88 -11.96 -8.42 7.93
CA PRO A 88 -12.11 -8.45 6.48
C PRO A 88 -11.86 -7.06 5.87
N LEU A 89 -11.12 -7.03 4.76
CA LEU A 89 -10.91 -5.80 3.98
C LEU A 89 -12.27 -5.25 3.51
N GLY A 90 -12.52 -3.97 3.78
CA GLY A 90 -13.80 -3.34 3.43
C GLY A 90 -15.00 -3.83 4.25
N GLY A 91 -14.80 -4.55 5.35
CA GLY A 91 -15.87 -5.09 6.19
C GLY A 91 -16.70 -4.00 6.89
N ASN A 92 -16.05 -2.96 7.42
CA ASN A 92 -16.72 -1.77 7.95
C ASN A 92 -15.86 -0.52 7.76
N LEU A 93 -16.52 0.64 7.78
CA LEU A 93 -15.87 1.93 7.57
C LEU A 93 -14.86 2.24 8.69
N GLU A 94 -15.19 1.92 9.93
CA GLU A 94 -14.37 2.18 11.09
C GLU A 94 -13.01 1.48 10.99
N THR A 95 -13.00 0.20 10.69
CA THR A 95 -11.74 -0.58 10.54
C THR A 95 -10.89 -0.04 9.38
N THR A 96 -11.52 0.37 8.28
CA THR A 96 -10.81 0.96 7.13
C THR A 96 -10.20 2.31 7.49
N LEU A 97 -10.93 3.14 8.22
CA LEU A 97 -10.39 4.43 8.71
C LEU A 97 -9.27 4.22 9.74
N ASP A 98 -9.38 3.24 10.63
CA ASP A 98 -8.32 2.90 11.57
C ASP A 98 -7.06 2.42 10.84
N ALA A 99 -7.20 1.61 9.78
CA ALA A 99 -6.08 1.27 8.92
C ALA A 99 -5.45 2.52 8.27
N GLY A 100 -6.25 3.42 7.71
CA GLY A 100 -5.77 4.70 7.19
C GLY A 100 -5.02 5.54 8.25
N ARG A 101 -5.57 5.66 9.47
CA ARG A 101 -4.94 6.38 10.58
C ARG A 101 -3.60 5.75 10.97
N LYS A 102 -3.49 4.41 10.99
CA LYS A 102 -2.23 3.71 11.29
C LYS A 102 -1.12 4.02 10.29
N LEU A 103 -1.43 4.46 9.08
CA LEU A 103 -0.42 4.83 8.10
C LEU A 103 0.35 6.08 8.52
N PHE A 104 -0.23 6.97 9.31
CA PHE A 104 0.48 8.10 9.90
C PHE A 104 1.55 7.66 10.91
N TRP A 105 1.41 6.45 11.47
CA TRP A 105 2.32 5.84 12.47
C TRP A 105 3.26 4.80 11.85
N VAL A 106 3.33 4.70 10.52
CA VAL A 106 4.08 3.65 9.82
C VAL A 106 5.58 3.64 10.13
N LYS A 107 6.17 4.78 10.48
CA LYS A 107 7.59 4.87 10.90
C LYS A 107 7.90 3.93 12.07
N GLN A 108 6.96 3.77 13.02
CA GLN A 108 7.12 2.94 14.22
C GLN A 108 6.86 1.46 13.96
N SER A 109 5.99 1.14 13.01
CA SER A 109 5.54 -0.23 12.76
C SER A 109 6.26 -0.89 11.58
N HIS A 110 6.48 -0.18 10.47
CA HIS A 110 7.03 -0.71 9.23
C HIS A 110 8.09 0.23 8.64
N PRO A 111 9.32 0.27 9.20
CA PRO A 111 10.35 1.25 8.81
C PRO A 111 10.71 1.23 7.33
N LEU A 112 10.73 0.06 6.68
CA LEU A 112 11.00 -0.04 5.25
C LEU A 112 9.89 0.64 4.43
N PHE A 113 8.64 0.39 4.78
CA PHE A 113 7.51 1.02 4.11
C PHE A 113 7.47 2.53 4.33
N ALA A 114 7.83 3.00 5.51
CA ALA A 114 7.95 4.44 5.78
C ALA A 114 9.00 5.12 4.88
N LYS A 115 10.16 4.49 4.64
CA LYS A 115 11.18 5.00 3.72
C LYS A 115 10.68 5.03 2.28
N ILE A 116 9.98 3.99 1.85
CA ILE A 116 9.35 3.95 0.51
C ILE A 116 8.34 5.11 0.37
N LEU A 117 7.46 5.30 1.36
CA LEU A 117 6.51 6.41 1.35
C LEU A 117 7.22 7.76 1.28
N HIS A 118 8.25 7.99 2.12
CA HIS A 118 9.03 9.23 2.08
C HIS A 118 9.56 9.55 0.67
N ASN A 119 10.13 8.55 -0.01
CA ASN A 119 10.72 8.75 -1.34
C ASN A 119 9.68 8.84 -2.47
N THR A 120 8.53 8.17 -2.32
CA THR A 120 7.49 8.11 -3.37
C THR A 120 6.45 9.23 -3.25
N LEU A 121 6.22 9.78 -2.05
CA LEU A 121 5.28 10.88 -1.83
C LEU A 121 5.73 12.21 -2.47
N ARG A 122 6.94 12.30 -2.97
CA ARG A 122 7.39 13.41 -3.85
C ARG A 122 6.61 13.46 -5.17
N ASP A 123 6.12 12.31 -5.62
CA ASP A 123 5.15 12.16 -6.71
C ASP A 123 3.96 11.32 -6.22
N PRO A 124 2.95 11.93 -5.60
CA PRO A 124 1.78 11.23 -5.08
C PRO A 124 1.02 10.44 -6.15
N SER A 125 1.06 10.88 -7.41
CA SER A 125 0.36 10.21 -8.52
C SER A 125 0.84 8.78 -8.72
N PHE A 126 2.13 8.53 -8.53
CA PHE A 126 2.73 7.20 -8.63
C PHE A 126 2.23 6.26 -7.53
N VAL A 127 2.18 6.72 -6.28
CA VAL A 127 1.64 5.93 -5.14
C VAL A 127 0.15 5.66 -5.33
N ILE A 128 -0.62 6.69 -5.67
CA ILE A 128 -2.07 6.57 -5.90
C ILE A 128 -2.33 5.54 -7.00
N ALA A 129 -1.63 5.61 -8.14
CA ALA A 129 -1.80 4.66 -9.24
C ALA A 129 -1.50 3.22 -8.80
N SER A 130 -0.47 3.01 -7.97
CA SER A 130 -0.05 1.68 -7.51
C SER A 130 -1.08 0.98 -6.60
N VAL A 131 -1.92 1.73 -5.86
CA VAL A 131 -2.89 1.18 -4.91
C VAL A 131 -4.35 1.42 -5.32
N LYS A 132 -4.59 2.16 -6.41
CA LYS A 132 -5.90 2.66 -6.82
C LYS A 132 -6.97 1.58 -6.87
N ILE A 133 -6.71 0.47 -7.58
CA ILE A 133 -7.73 -0.56 -7.85
C ILE A 133 -8.30 -1.13 -6.55
N GLY A 134 -7.43 -1.48 -5.61
CA GLY A 134 -7.85 -2.03 -4.31
C GLY A 134 -8.61 -0.99 -3.46
N ALA A 135 -8.06 0.22 -3.36
CA ALA A 135 -8.67 1.30 -2.58
C ALA A 135 -10.03 1.72 -3.17
N GLU A 136 -10.12 1.91 -4.48
CA GLU A 136 -11.36 2.28 -5.15
C GLU A 136 -12.48 1.25 -4.90
N SER A 137 -12.17 -0.04 -5.00
CA SER A 137 -13.14 -1.11 -4.75
C SER A 137 -13.73 -1.03 -3.35
N VAL A 138 -12.91 -0.80 -2.33
CA VAL A 138 -13.35 -0.66 -0.93
C VAL A 138 -14.24 0.56 -0.74
N PHE A 139 -13.85 1.73 -1.26
CA PHE A 139 -14.63 2.96 -1.13
C PHE A 139 -15.95 2.89 -1.91
N ARG A 140 -15.96 2.26 -3.09
CA ARG A 140 -17.18 2.05 -3.87
C ARG A 140 -18.16 1.13 -3.14
N ASN A 141 -17.68 0.12 -2.45
CA ASN A 141 -18.51 -0.71 -1.58
C ASN A 141 -19.17 0.11 -0.47
N TYR A 142 -18.44 0.99 0.20
CA TYR A 142 -19.01 1.87 1.25
C TYR A 142 -20.02 2.87 0.70
N ALA A 143 -19.80 3.41 -0.49
CA ALA A 143 -20.77 4.27 -1.15
C ALA A 143 -22.06 3.50 -1.50
N ASN A 144 -21.94 2.26 -1.97
CA ASN A 144 -23.10 1.39 -2.24
C ASN A 144 -23.87 1.01 -0.98
N LEU A 145 -23.19 0.89 0.17
CA LEU A 145 -23.80 0.62 1.47
C LEU A 145 -24.37 1.89 2.15
N GLY A 146 -24.22 3.08 1.55
CA GLY A 146 -24.71 4.34 2.10
C GLY A 146 -23.86 4.91 3.25
N PHE A 147 -22.66 4.40 3.48
CA PHE A 147 -21.75 4.96 4.48
C PHE A 147 -21.02 6.21 3.98
N LEU A 148 -20.80 6.30 2.66
CA LEU A 148 -20.18 7.41 1.96
C LEU A 148 -21.13 7.92 0.87
N GLU A 149 -20.95 9.19 0.48
CA GLU A 149 -21.70 9.80 -0.61
C GLU A 149 -21.38 9.09 -1.93
N LYS A 150 -22.43 8.70 -2.66
CA LYS A 150 -22.34 7.97 -3.93
C LYS A 150 -22.30 8.90 -5.15
N GLU A 151 -22.96 10.05 -5.05
CA GLU A 151 -23.00 11.03 -6.12
C GLU A 151 -21.57 11.56 -6.40
N ASP A 152 -21.22 11.72 -7.67
CA ASP A 152 -19.89 12.15 -8.10
C ASP A 152 -18.73 11.28 -7.57
N PHE A 153 -18.97 9.99 -7.34
CA PHE A 153 -17.99 9.08 -6.72
C PHE A 153 -16.57 9.23 -7.30
N ASP A 154 -16.41 9.24 -8.62
CA ASP A 154 -15.08 9.25 -9.25
C ASP A 154 -14.33 10.57 -8.95
N LYS A 155 -15.05 11.71 -8.93
CA LYS A 155 -14.47 13.00 -8.54
C LYS A 155 -14.10 13.02 -7.07
N ARG A 156 -14.98 12.51 -6.20
CA ARG A 156 -14.71 12.41 -4.75
C ARG A 156 -13.53 11.49 -4.47
N PHE A 157 -13.43 10.36 -5.17
CA PHE A 157 -12.32 9.43 -5.00
C PHE A 157 -10.98 10.04 -5.42
N ILE A 158 -10.93 10.79 -6.52
CA ILE A 158 -9.74 11.53 -6.94
C ILE A 158 -9.35 12.58 -5.89
N LEU A 159 -10.29 13.44 -5.49
CA LEU A 159 -10.04 14.48 -4.48
C LEU A 159 -9.57 13.88 -3.15
N TRP A 160 -10.23 12.82 -2.69
CA TRP A 160 -9.84 12.09 -1.49
C TRP A 160 -8.42 11.54 -1.60
N SER A 161 -8.08 10.90 -2.71
CA SER A 161 -6.76 10.27 -2.89
C SER A 161 -5.63 11.30 -2.79
N TYR A 162 -5.78 12.47 -3.43
CA TYR A 162 -4.78 13.54 -3.34
C TYR A 162 -4.78 14.24 -1.99
N CYS A 163 -5.95 14.46 -1.40
CA CYS A 163 -6.05 15.03 -0.04
C CYS A 163 -5.35 14.12 0.99
N TYR A 164 -5.62 12.82 0.94
CA TYR A 164 -5.00 11.85 1.82
C TYR A 164 -3.49 11.73 1.60
N ALA A 165 -3.05 11.70 0.33
CA ALA A 165 -1.62 11.73 0.00
C ALA A 165 -0.94 13.02 0.48
N GLY A 166 -1.63 14.17 0.43
CA GLY A 166 -1.14 15.44 1.00
C GLY A 166 -0.94 15.37 2.51
N ILE A 167 -1.89 14.78 3.25
CA ILE A 167 -1.76 14.56 4.70
C ILE A 167 -0.56 13.63 4.98
N LEU A 168 -0.41 12.54 4.22
CA LEU A 168 0.75 11.65 4.36
C LEU A 168 2.08 12.37 4.08
N SER A 169 2.10 13.24 3.06
CA SER A 169 3.29 14.04 2.74
C SER A 169 3.65 15.00 3.87
N SER A 170 2.66 15.64 4.49
CA SER A 170 2.90 16.53 5.64
C SER A 170 3.43 15.79 6.88
N VAL A 171 3.15 14.49 7.02
CA VAL A 171 3.68 13.66 8.13
C VAL A 171 5.06 13.08 7.79
N HIS A 172 5.22 12.52 6.58
CA HIS A 172 6.36 11.66 6.28
C HIS A 172 7.44 12.32 5.43
N LEU A 173 7.12 13.41 4.74
CA LEU A 173 8.06 14.11 3.86
C LEU A 173 8.41 15.50 4.43
N ALA A 174 7.42 16.37 4.66
CA ALA A 174 7.64 17.73 5.14
C ALA A 174 7.79 17.83 6.66
N GLU A 175 7.31 16.83 7.41
CA GLU A 175 7.31 16.77 8.89
C GLU A 175 6.60 17.98 9.54
N GLU A 176 5.59 18.53 8.84
CA GLU A 176 4.78 19.68 9.31
C GLU A 176 3.68 19.26 10.28
N LEU A 177 3.19 18.00 10.15
CA LEU A 177 2.14 17.46 11.01
C LEU A 177 2.67 16.27 11.82
N SER A 178 2.34 16.24 13.10
CA SER A 178 2.43 15.01 13.89
C SER A 178 1.37 14.01 13.43
N PRO A 179 1.53 12.70 13.71
CA PRO A 179 0.52 11.71 13.41
C PRO A 179 -0.87 12.04 14.01
N THR A 180 -0.93 12.62 15.20
CA THR A 180 -2.18 13.04 15.84
C THR A 180 -2.86 14.18 15.08
N GLN A 181 -2.11 15.20 14.66
CA GLN A 181 -2.66 16.29 13.84
C GLN A 181 -3.10 15.80 12.46
N ALA A 182 -2.44 14.79 11.89
CA ALA A 182 -2.85 14.15 10.66
C ALA A 182 -4.19 13.41 10.82
N GLU A 183 -4.42 12.76 11.97
CA GLU A 183 -5.72 12.16 12.27
C GLU A 183 -6.84 13.20 12.31
N GLU A 184 -6.59 14.37 12.90
CA GLU A 184 -7.55 15.52 12.89
C GLU A 184 -7.82 15.99 11.46
N SER A 185 -6.76 16.14 10.65
CA SER A 185 -6.85 16.52 9.23
C SER A 185 -7.65 15.49 8.42
N LEU A 186 -7.48 14.21 8.70
CA LEU A 186 -8.30 13.14 8.11
C LEU A 186 -9.78 13.31 8.43
N GLY A 187 -10.12 13.76 9.65
CA GLY A 187 -11.48 14.08 10.05
C GLY A 187 -12.11 15.18 9.17
N ILE A 188 -11.34 16.20 8.81
CA ILE A 188 -11.77 17.26 7.89
C ILE A 188 -11.94 16.67 6.47
N ALA A 189 -10.97 15.88 6.01
CA ALA A 189 -11.00 15.29 4.67
C ALA A 189 -12.19 14.34 4.44
N LEU A 190 -12.75 13.73 5.48
CA LEU A 190 -13.95 12.90 5.40
C LEU A 190 -15.19 13.66 4.88
N SER A 191 -15.21 15.00 4.93
CA SER A 191 -16.26 15.83 4.32
C SER A 191 -16.35 15.65 2.80
N ILE A 192 -15.25 15.30 2.12
CA ILE A 192 -15.23 14.94 0.69
C ILE A 192 -16.25 13.82 0.40
N TRP A 193 -16.47 12.93 1.35
CA TRP A 193 -17.39 11.81 1.28
C TRP A 193 -18.76 12.08 1.93
N GLY A 194 -19.11 13.34 2.19
CA GLY A 194 -20.38 13.71 2.81
C GLY A 194 -20.48 13.34 4.30
N VAL A 195 -19.39 12.95 4.93
CA VAL A 195 -19.37 12.63 6.37
C VAL A 195 -19.44 13.93 7.17
N SER A 196 -20.46 14.06 8.04
CA SER A 196 -20.59 15.26 8.88
C SER A 196 -19.44 15.38 9.89
N VAL A 197 -19.13 16.61 10.30
CA VAL A 197 -18.07 16.90 11.28
C VAL A 197 -18.26 16.11 12.59
N ALA A 198 -19.49 16.03 13.08
CA ALA A 198 -19.80 15.27 14.29
C ALA A 198 -19.51 13.77 14.14
N LYS A 199 -19.90 13.16 13.00
CA LYS A 199 -19.63 11.77 12.67
C LYS A 199 -18.12 11.54 12.47
N ALA A 200 -17.44 12.43 11.75
CA ALA A 200 -15.98 12.36 11.54
C ALA A 200 -15.23 12.38 12.88
N LYS A 201 -15.55 13.33 13.76
CA LYS A 201 -14.97 13.42 15.09
C LYS A 201 -15.14 12.14 15.90
N LYS A 202 -16.33 11.52 15.87
CA LYS A 202 -16.60 10.24 16.52
C LYS A 202 -15.76 9.10 15.95
N LEU A 203 -15.55 9.08 14.63
CA LEU A 203 -14.78 8.05 13.95
C LEU A 203 -13.29 8.14 14.27
N ILE A 204 -12.71 9.35 14.31
CA ILE A 204 -11.26 9.56 14.54
C ILE A 204 -10.87 9.55 16.01
N SER A 205 -11.79 9.81 16.95
CA SER A 205 -11.50 9.81 18.40
C SER A 205 -11.38 8.42 19.02
N ARG A 206 -11.63 7.36 18.26
CA ARG A 206 -11.50 5.99 18.75
C ARG A 206 -10.03 5.65 18.97
N PRO A 207 -9.67 4.93 20.06
CA PRO A 207 -8.31 4.46 20.28
C PRO A 207 -7.84 3.57 19.13
N LEU A 208 -6.64 3.80 18.62
CA LEU A 208 -6.00 2.87 17.68
C LEU A 208 -5.42 1.68 18.43
N VAL A 209 -5.72 0.48 17.93
CA VAL A 209 -5.13 -0.77 18.43
C VAL A 209 -4.07 -1.23 17.42
N PHE A 210 -2.81 -1.30 17.87
CA PHE A 210 -1.70 -1.78 17.05
C PHE A 210 -1.45 -3.25 17.34
N ALA A 211 -1.51 -4.09 16.29
CA ALA A 211 -1.08 -5.48 16.40
C ALA A 211 0.44 -5.54 16.56
N PRO A 212 1.00 -6.60 17.21
CA PRO A 212 2.44 -6.82 17.19
C PRO A 212 2.97 -6.89 15.75
N VAL A 213 4.11 -6.25 15.51
CA VAL A 213 4.83 -6.39 14.23
C VAL A 213 5.61 -7.70 14.32
N LYS A 214 5.45 -8.57 13.31
CA LYS A 214 6.14 -9.87 13.24
C LYS A 214 7.54 -9.72 12.69
#